data_7c74b499273f02e8facb5131fbbadf7d
#
_entry.id   7c74b499273f02e8facb5131fbbadf7d
#
_cell.length_a   1.000
_cell.length_b   1.000
_cell.length_c   1.000
_cell.angle_alpha   90.00
_cell.angle_beta   90.00
_cell.angle_gamma   90.00
#
_symmetry.space_group_name_H-M   'P 1'
#
loop_
_entity.id
_entity.type
_entity.pdbx_description
1 polymer ?
#
loop_
_entity_poly.entity_id
_entity_poly.type
_entity_poly.pdbx_seq_one_letter_code
_entity_poly.pdbx_strand_id
1 'polypeptide(L)'
;EAKTANLYSNNGKRYADFAVDIIQGTLVNGTFLVNTDQDQRFILGNANIDTSTIVVTVKPTNISGLGREYKKVDNILNLSKDSEIFLIQEVQDEKVELLFGDGFFGKKLTTGDQIGVRYIITDGTEGNGAAAFDFQGTFVDHNGNNIKPNTVVDVTTVVRASNGSENENLSSIKYLAPRLYSAQYRAVTPRDYEAIIQSIYPQTESVAVVGGEELDPPQFGKVQISIKPKNGTYVSDFDKQQIKNQLKNYAIAGINSEIVDLKILYVEIESTVYYNTAQITNSSNLQANILNSLTTYADNVDINKFGGRFKYSKINQLIDRVNEAITSNITKVRIRRDLKALINQFAQYELCFGNRFHINSEGFNIKSTGFYISGWNKVVYLTDIPNTNSNGKLDGSDKGIICIVSKDLNNEMKIVAKDVGTVDYKKGEIILNTVNITSTVALNNLIEI
;
A
#
# COMPACT_ATOMS: atom_id res chain seq x y z
N GLU A 1 23.64 19.47 5.78
CA GLU A 1 22.71 20.61 5.75
C GLU A 1 22.53 21.18 7.14
N ALA A 2 22.58 22.54 7.26
CA ALA A 2 22.30 23.21 8.51
C ALA A 2 20.79 23.11 8.79
N LYS A 3 20.39 22.40 9.84
CA LYS A 3 19.00 22.33 10.27
C LYS A 3 18.73 23.38 11.36
N THR A 4 17.60 24.06 11.26
CA THR A 4 17.14 24.99 12.30
C THR A 4 16.58 24.20 13.46
N ALA A 5 17.05 24.50 14.67
CA ALA A 5 16.53 23.92 15.90
C ALA A 5 15.67 24.94 16.66
N ASN A 6 14.55 24.48 17.19
CA ASN A 6 13.76 25.29 18.13
C ASN A 6 14.42 25.25 19.51
N LEU A 7 14.85 26.40 19.99
CA LEU A 7 15.47 26.55 21.32
C LEU A 7 14.42 26.98 22.34
N TYR A 8 14.29 26.24 23.43
CA TYR A 8 13.41 26.62 24.54
C TYR A 8 14.08 26.35 25.90
N SER A 9 13.56 26.94 26.93
CA SER A 9 14.04 26.75 28.30
C SER A 9 12.93 26.18 29.17
N ASN A 10 13.24 25.12 29.90
CA ASN A 10 12.36 24.53 30.89
C ASN A 10 13.14 24.23 32.17
N ASN A 11 12.68 24.70 33.33
CA ASN A 11 13.33 24.53 34.65
C ASN A 11 14.82 24.93 34.67
N GLY A 12 15.17 26.02 34.00
CA GLY A 12 16.56 26.51 33.94
C GLY A 12 17.50 25.72 33.01
N LYS A 13 17.01 24.66 32.37
CA LYS A 13 17.76 23.94 31.35
C LYS A 13 17.33 24.41 29.96
N ARG A 14 18.29 24.44 29.03
CA ARG A 14 18.04 24.79 27.62
C ARG A 14 17.94 23.51 26.80
N TYR A 15 16.94 23.48 25.94
CA TYR A 15 16.66 22.35 25.05
C TYR A 15 16.67 22.84 23.59
N ALA A 16 17.04 21.94 22.70
CA ALA A 16 16.96 22.16 21.27
C ALA A 16 16.26 20.95 20.61
N ASP A 17 15.12 21.17 19.97
CA ASP A 17 14.39 20.13 19.24
C ASP A 17 14.67 20.32 17.73
N PHE A 18 15.02 19.23 17.09
CA PHE A 18 15.17 19.18 15.63
C PHE A 18 14.79 17.80 15.11
N ALA A 19 14.21 17.78 13.92
CA ALA A 19 13.89 16.53 13.22
C ALA A 19 15.01 16.20 12.23
N VAL A 20 15.38 14.91 12.18
CA VAL A 20 16.34 14.38 11.20
C VAL A 20 15.71 13.18 10.49
N ASP A 21 15.98 13.09 9.19
CA ASP A 21 15.64 11.91 8.42
C ASP A 21 16.77 10.89 8.55
N ILE A 22 16.43 9.66 8.88
CA ILE A 22 17.36 8.54 9.01
C ILE A 22 17.14 7.61 7.82
N ILE A 23 18.20 7.31 7.09
CA ILE A 23 18.18 6.39 5.95
C ILE A 23 18.79 5.07 6.42
N GLN A 24 18.07 3.96 6.23
CA GLN A 24 18.55 2.63 6.53
C GLN A 24 19.60 2.20 5.52
N GLY A 25 20.66 1.55 5.99
CA GLY A 25 21.68 0.92 5.16
C GLY A 25 23.10 1.18 5.63
N THR A 26 24.04 0.62 4.89
CA THR A 26 25.48 0.75 5.16
C THR A 26 26.11 1.78 4.23
N LEU A 27 26.73 2.80 4.79
CA LEU A 27 27.42 3.84 4.03
C LEU A 27 28.74 3.31 3.46
N VAL A 28 28.89 3.39 2.15
CA VAL A 28 30.10 2.98 1.42
C VAL A 28 30.73 4.19 0.75
N ASN A 29 32.08 4.27 0.83
CA ASN A 29 32.87 5.25 0.12
C ASN A 29 33.79 4.52 -0.88
N GLY A 30 33.77 4.97 -2.13
CA GLY A 30 34.62 4.47 -3.19
C GLY A 30 35.43 5.59 -3.84
N THR A 31 36.54 5.26 -4.45
CA THR A 31 37.34 6.19 -5.23
C THR A 31 37.81 5.58 -6.54
N PHE A 32 37.78 6.38 -7.62
CA PHE A 32 38.34 6.00 -8.90
C PHE A 32 39.36 7.06 -9.33
N LEU A 33 40.43 6.63 -9.98
CA LEU A 33 41.38 7.51 -10.65
C LEU A 33 41.11 7.48 -12.16
N VAL A 34 40.93 8.63 -12.76
CA VAL A 34 40.60 8.73 -14.19
C VAL A 34 41.87 8.51 -15.02
N ASN A 35 41.77 7.65 -16.02
CA ASN A 35 42.76 7.44 -17.05
C ASN A 35 42.08 7.45 -18.42
N THR A 36 42.25 8.54 -19.16
CA THR A 36 41.59 8.71 -20.49
C THR A 36 42.30 7.98 -21.62
N ASP A 37 43.44 7.34 -21.36
CA ASP A 37 44.16 6.53 -22.36
C ASP A 37 43.57 5.13 -22.50
N GLN A 38 42.61 4.78 -21.62
CA GLN A 38 41.92 3.52 -21.60
C GLN A 38 40.40 3.77 -21.65
N ASP A 39 39.65 2.80 -22.20
CA ASP A 39 38.19 2.78 -22.13
C ASP A 39 37.77 2.35 -20.71
N GLN A 40 37.75 3.30 -19.80
CA GLN A 40 37.51 3.07 -18.37
C GLN A 40 36.02 3.18 -18.02
N ARG A 41 35.54 2.17 -17.33
CA ARG A 41 34.18 2.12 -16.81
C ARG A 41 34.19 2.32 -15.29
N PHE A 42 33.28 3.16 -14.78
CA PHE A 42 33.18 3.47 -13.34
C PHE A 42 32.03 2.67 -12.73
N ILE A 43 32.26 1.39 -12.51
CA ILE A 43 31.24 0.47 -11.98
C ILE A 43 31.38 0.39 -10.45
N LEU A 44 30.28 0.64 -9.73
CA LEU A 44 30.19 0.41 -8.30
C LEU A 44 30.09 -1.08 -8.03
N GLY A 45 30.95 -1.62 -7.17
CA GLY A 45 31.15 -3.05 -6.99
C GLY A 45 30.05 -3.77 -6.19
N ASN A 46 29.10 -3.03 -5.58
CA ASN A 46 28.07 -3.56 -4.72
C ASN A 46 26.74 -3.70 -5.46
N ALA A 47 25.94 -4.69 -5.08
CA ALA A 47 24.51 -4.79 -5.40
C ALA A 47 23.69 -4.04 -4.33
N ASN A 48 22.39 -3.92 -4.55
CA ASN A 48 21.42 -3.27 -3.63
C ASN A 48 21.79 -1.83 -3.24
N ILE A 49 22.36 -1.08 -4.18
CA ILE A 49 22.67 0.32 -3.98
C ILE A 49 21.39 1.15 -4.07
N ASP A 50 21.13 1.96 -3.03
CA ASP A 50 20.14 3.02 -3.14
C ASP A 50 20.69 4.16 -4.02
N THR A 51 20.26 4.15 -5.29
CA THR A 51 20.73 5.11 -6.30
C THR A 51 20.34 6.56 -6.01
N SER A 52 19.37 6.79 -5.10
CA SER A 52 18.99 8.14 -4.66
C SER A 52 20.01 8.76 -3.72
N THR A 53 20.82 7.92 -3.06
CA THR A 53 21.83 8.36 -2.07
C THR A 53 23.21 8.56 -2.66
N ILE A 54 23.40 8.28 -3.96
CA ILE A 54 24.71 8.40 -4.62
C ILE A 54 25.12 9.87 -4.69
N VAL A 55 26.22 10.18 -4.05
CA VAL A 55 26.90 11.47 -4.12
C VAL A 55 28.25 11.28 -4.78
N VAL A 56 28.50 12.04 -5.85
CA VAL A 56 29.75 11.98 -6.62
C VAL A 56 30.49 13.31 -6.48
N THR A 57 31.76 13.22 -6.11
CA THR A 57 32.66 14.36 -6.05
C THR A 57 33.83 14.11 -6.99
N VAL A 58 34.19 15.11 -7.80
CA VAL A 58 35.35 15.03 -8.68
C VAL A 58 36.38 16.05 -8.25
N LYS A 59 37.58 15.58 -7.96
CA LYS A 59 38.74 16.43 -7.62
C LYS A 59 39.70 16.47 -8.81
N PRO A 60 39.80 17.60 -9.51
CA PRO A 60 40.75 17.75 -10.60
C PRO A 60 42.21 17.67 -10.09
N THR A 61 43.08 17.08 -10.91
CA THR A 61 44.50 16.89 -10.58
C THR A 61 45.22 18.17 -10.20
N ASN A 62 44.84 19.28 -10.81
CA ASN A 62 45.55 20.56 -10.69
C ASN A 62 45.01 21.49 -9.57
N ILE A 63 44.08 21.00 -8.75
CA ILE A 63 43.44 21.78 -7.69
C ILE A 63 43.74 21.15 -6.33
N SER A 64 44.46 21.89 -5.47
CA SER A 64 44.55 21.54 -4.05
C SER A 64 43.30 22.01 -3.33
N GLY A 65 42.47 21.07 -2.82
CA GLY A 65 41.26 21.38 -2.09
C GLY A 65 40.24 20.23 -2.12
N LEU A 66 39.05 20.53 -1.68
CA LEU A 66 37.91 19.59 -1.75
C LEU A 66 37.46 19.44 -3.20
N GLY A 67 37.05 18.22 -3.58
CA GLY A 67 36.43 17.97 -4.88
C GLY A 67 35.12 18.75 -5.06
N ARG A 68 34.71 18.91 -6.30
CA ARG A 68 33.41 19.51 -6.65
C ARG A 68 32.34 18.43 -6.72
N GLU A 69 31.20 18.70 -6.16
CA GLU A 69 30.04 17.79 -6.23
C GLU A 69 29.41 17.88 -7.62
N TYR A 70 29.27 16.72 -8.26
CA TYR A 70 28.59 16.56 -9.54
C TYR A 70 27.11 16.22 -9.30
N LYS A 71 26.24 16.76 -10.15
CA LYS A 71 24.79 16.56 -10.03
C LYS A 71 24.34 15.35 -10.83
N LYS A 72 23.51 14.50 -10.22
CA LYS A 72 22.79 13.44 -10.93
C LYS A 72 21.78 14.06 -11.90
N VAL A 73 21.77 13.60 -13.13
CA VAL A 73 20.77 13.98 -14.14
C VAL A 73 20.17 12.72 -14.78
N ASP A 74 18.88 12.78 -15.10
CA ASP A 74 18.16 11.67 -15.71
C ASP A 74 17.98 11.87 -17.24
N ASN A 75 18.29 13.06 -17.74
CA ASN A 75 18.24 13.36 -19.18
C ASN A 75 19.34 14.35 -19.58
N ILE A 76 19.63 14.38 -20.86
CA ILE A 76 20.68 15.23 -21.46
C ILE A 76 20.16 16.58 -21.98
N LEU A 77 18.89 16.91 -21.74
CA LEU A 77 18.31 18.16 -22.21
C LEU A 77 18.83 19.34 -21.37
N ASN A 78 19.12 20.46 -22.05
CA ASN A 78 19.61 21.70 -21.42
C ASN A 78 20.97 21.58 -20.72
N LEU A 79 21.82 20.62 -21.08
CA LEU A 79 23.18 20.50 -20.59
C LEU A 79 24.16 21.29 -21.46
N SER A 80 25.10 21.95 -20.83
CA SER A 80 26.27 22.59 -21.49
C SER A 80 27.50 21.71 -21.41
N LYS A 81 28.48 21.97 -22.21
CA LYS A 81 29.81 21.29 -22.17
C LYS A 81 30.53 21.40 -20.84
N ASP A 82 30.20 22.40 -20.03
CA ASP A 82 30.87 22.69 -18.74
C ASP A 82 30.00 22.21 -17.55
N SER A 83 28.86 21.60 -17.81
CA SER A 83 27.96 21.11 -16.75
C SER A 83 28.61 19.96 -15.97
N GLU A 84 28.76 20.10 -14.66
CA GLU A 84 29.32 19.11 -13.75
C GLU A 84 28.23 18.12 -13.36
N ILE A 85 28.05 17.06 -14.21
CA ILE A 85 26.96 16.09 -14.10
C ILE A 85 27.46 14.66 -14.22
N PHE A 86 26.64 13.74 -13.71
CA PHE A 86 26.77 12.31 -13.97
C PHE A 86 25.38 11.69 -14.22
N LEU A 87 25.38 10.61 -15.00
CA LEU A 87 24.23 9.72 -15.20
C LEU A 87 24.51 8.38 -14.56
N ILE A 88 23.43 7.65 -14.30
CA ILE A 88 23.49 6.30 -13.74
C ILE A 88 22.94 5.33 -14.78
N GLN A 89 23.67 4.24 -14.99
CA GLN A 89 23.24 3.13 -15.82
C GLN A 89 23.35 1.84 -15.02
N GLU A 90 22.34 1.01 -15.06
CA GLU A 90 22.39 -0.34 -14.53
C GLU A 90 23.17 -1.24 -15.49
N VAL A 91 24.02 -2.09 -14.94
CA VAL A 91 24.81 -3.08 -15.66
C VAL A 91 24.54 -4.47 -15.09
N GLN A 92 25.23 -5.51 -15.63
CA GLN A 92 25.08 -6.88 -15.16
C GLN A 92 25.25 -7.02 -13.64
N ASP A 93 24.58 -8.00 -13.05
CA ASP A 93 24.61 -8.33 -11.62
C ASP A 93 24.08 -7.20 -10.71
N GLU A 94 23.07 -6.45 -11.17
CA GLU A 94 22.43 -5.37 -10.42
C GLU A 94 23.40 -4.29 -9.95
N LYS A 95 24.54 -4.15 -10.64
CA LYS A 95 25.53 -3.13 -10.37
C LYS A 95 25.22 -1.84 -11.11
N VAL A 96 25.78 -0.76 -10.61
CA VAL A 96 25.56 0.59 -11.11
C VAL A 96 26.84 1.13 -11.72
N GLU A 97 26.76 1.64 -12.94
CA GLU A 97 27.82 2.36 -13.63
C GLU A 97 27.54 3.85 -13.62
N LEU A 98 28.57 4.64 -13.34
CA LEU A 98 28.54 6.10 -13.42
C LEU A 98 29.04 6.55 -14.77
N LEU A 99 28.23 7.31 -15.49
CA LEU A 99 28.59 7.90 -16.78
C LEU A 99 28.79 9.40 -16.62
N PHE A 100 29.87 9.92 -17.16
CA PHE A 100 30.21 11.33 -17.10
C PHE A 100 30.07 12.00 -18.48
N GLY A 101 30.13 13.33 -18.51
CA GLY A 101 30.06 14.09 -19.74
C GLY A 101 31.16 13.76 -20.73
N ASP A 102 30.86 13.89 -22.04
CA ASP A 102 31.74 13.66 -23.16
C ASP A 102 32.44 14.97 -23.66
N GLY A 103 32.06 16.11 -23.08
CA GLY A 103 32.53 17.42 -23.50
C GLY A 103 31.60 18.17 -24.46
N PHE A 104 30.48 17.49 -24.90
CA PHE A 104 29.33 18.12 -25.57
C PHE A 104 28.15 18.21 -24.61
N PHE A 105 27.81 17.08 -23.97
CA PHE A 105 26.78 16.96 -22.96
C PHE A 105 27.42 16.71 -21.60
N GLY A 106 27.79 17.79 -20.91
CA GLY A 106 28.46 17.71 -19.65
C GLY A 106 30.01 17.72 -19.76
N LYS A 107 30.64 18.01 -18.63
CA LYS A 107 32.07 18.17 -18.52
C LYS A 107 32.79 16.83 -18.66
N LYS A 108 33.74 16.78 -19.60
CA LYS A 108 34.61 15.61 -19.78
C LYS A 108 35.65 15.54 -18.67
N LEU A 109 35.86 14.36 -18.14
CA LEU A 109 36.94 14.09 -17.17
C LEU A 109 38.32 14.08 -17.86
N THR A 110 39.35 14.40 -17.09
CA THR A 110 40.72 14.40 -17.55
C THR A 110 41.58 13.39 -16.79
N THR A 111 42.63 12.87 -17.43
CA THR A 111 43.52 11.91 -16.78
C THR A 111 44.11 12.51 -15.51
N GLY A 112 44.05 11.74 -14.41
CA GLY A 112 44.48 12.13 -13.08
C GLY A 112 43.39 12.75 -12.20
N ASP A 113 42.21 13.04 -12.73
CA ASP A 113 41.07 13.42 -11.88
C ASP A 113 40.72 12.28 -10.93
N GLN A 114 40.39 12.60 -9.69
CA GLN A 114 39.96 11.64 -8.68
C GLN A 114 38.47 11.76 -8.46
N ILE A 115 37.74 10.66 -8.70
CA ILE A 115 36.32 10.57 -8.46
C ILE A 115 36.11 9.94 -7.09
N GLY A 116 35.48 10.66 -6.16
CA GLY A 116 34.99 10.15 -4.89
C GLY A 116 33.51 9.84 -4.99
N VAL A 117 33.09 8.66 -4.60
CA VAL A 117 31.70 8.24 -4.62
C VAL A 117 31.29 7.80 -3.22
N ARG A 118 30.14 8.27 -2.77
CA ARG A 118 29.54 7.89 -1.51
C ARG A 118 28.11 7.44 -1.78
N TYR A 119 27.71 6.28 -1.26
CA TYR A 119 26.38 5.72 -1.44
C TYR A 119 26.01 4.79 -0.28
N ILE A 120 24.74 4.44 -0.19
CA ILE A 120 24.20 3.52 0.82
C ILE A 120 23.80 2.21 0.14
N ILE A 121 24.20 1.09 0.76
CA ILE A 121 23.68 -0.24 0.43
C ILE A 121 22.50 -0.49 1.38
N THR A 122 21.33 -0.76 0.82
CA THR A 122 20.09 -0.98 1.57
C THR A 122 19.77 -2.47 1.71
N ASP A 123 19.04 -2.84 2.78
CA ASP A 123 18.49 -4.17 2.99
C ASP A 123 17.05 -4.29 2.46
N GLY A 124 16.64 -3.40 1.55
CA GLY A 124 15.34 -3.45 0.88
C GLY A 124 14.17 -3.27 1.85
N THR A 125 13.27 -4.24 1.89
CA THR A 125 12.06 -4.18 2.72
C THR A 125 12.29 -4.47 4.19
N GLU A 126 13.43 -5.05 4.59
CA GLU A 126 13.68 -5.50 5.96
C GLU A 126 13.71 -4.34 6.98
N GLY A 127 14.13 -3.16 6.55
CA GLY A 127 14.14 -1.96 7.40
C GLY A 127 12.76 -1.35 7.69
N ASN A 128 11.72 -1.74 6.97
CA ASN A 128 10.39 -1.16 7.11
C ASN A 128 9.76 -1.49 8.47
N GLY A 129 9.08 -0.50 9.06
CA GLY A 129 8.38 -0.64 10.33
C GLY A 129 9.24 -0.37 11.57
N ALA A 130 10.55 -0.13 11.42
CA ALA A 130 11.41 0.26 12.54
C ALA A 130 10.87 1.53 13.21
N ALA A 131 10.71 1.48 14.54
CA ALA A 131 10.04 2.52 15.32
C ALA A 131 10.83 2.96 16.56
N ALA A 132 11.91 2.26 16.90
CA ALA A 132 12.76 2.59 18.03
C ALA A 132 14.18 2.86 17.51
N PHE A 133 14.70 4.03 17.85
CA PHE A 133 16.04 4.47 17.46
C PHE A 133 16.80 5.01 18.66
N ASP A 134 18.07 4.66 18.75
CA ASP A 134 18.99 5.16 19.75
C ASP A 134 20.09 5.99 19.09
N PHE A 135 20.42 7.11 19.71
CA PHE A 135 21.52 7.93 19.23
C PHE A 135 22.87 7.35 19.68
N GLN A 136 23.66 6.87 18.73
CA GLN A 136 25.00 6.30 18.95
C GLN A 136 26.15 7.29 18.70
N GLY A 137 25.83 8.51 18.32
CA GLY A 137 26.82 9.56 18.04
C GLY A 137 27.42 10.16 19.30
N THR A 138 28.35 11.09 19.13
CA THR A 138 28.93 11.91 20.20
C THR A 138 28.56 13.36 20.01
N PHE A 139 28.21 14.03 21.10
CA PHE A 139 28.09 15.47 21.14
C PHE A 139 29.35 16.07 21.74
N VAL A 140 29.72 17.21 21.24
CA VAL A 140 30.86 17.96 21.76
C VAL A 140 30.36 19.32 22.25
N ASP A 141 30.73 19.69 23.47
CA ASP A 141 30.41 21.01 24.00
C ASP A 141 31.27 22.13 23.32
N HIS A 142 30.99 23.38 23.64
CA HIS A 142 31.72 24.51 23.09
C HIS A 142 33.21 24.54 23.46
N ASN A 143 33.63 23.73 24.44
CA ASN A 143 35.02 23.58 24.90
C ASN A 143 35.70 22.36 24.25
N GLY A 144 35.02 21.61 23.41
CA GLY A 144 35.54 20.40 22.78
C GLY A 144 35.42 19.13 23.62
N ASN A 145 34.67 19.12 24.75
CA ASN A 145 34.49 17.93 25.58
C ASN A 145 33.34 17.08 25.07
N ASN A 146 33.54 15.77 25.07
CA ASN A 146 32.49 14.82 24.68
C ASN A 146 31.39 14.76 25.76
N ILE A 147 30.16 14.91 25.34
CA ILE A 147 28.95 14.76 26.15
C ILE A 147 28.37 13.35 25.92
N LYS A 148 28.07 12.63 26.99
CA LYS A 148 27.46 11.29 26.90
C LYS A 148 26.00 11.42 26.41
N PRO A 149 25.63 10.72 25.33
CA PRO A 149 24.28 10.83 24.73
C PRO A 149 23.14 10.52 25.71
N ASN A 150 23.28 9.45 26.50
CA ASN A 150 22.23 8.92 27.37
C ASN A 150 21.73 9.88 28.46
N THR A 151 22.45 10.98 28.71
CA THR A 151 22.06 11.96 29.74
C THR A 151 21.47 13.24 29.13
N VAL A 152 21.56 13.41 27.82
CA VAL A 152 21.30 14.71 27.15
C VAL A 152 20.38 14.58 25.94
N VAL A 153 20.24 13.37 25.37
CA VAL A 153 19.48 13.16 24.13
C VAL A 153 18.27 12.26 24.41
N ASP A 154 17.09 12.75 24.04
CA ASP A 154 15.87 11.99 23.97
C ASP A 154 15.49 11.85 22.50
N VAL A 155 15.29 10.61 22.03
CA VAL A 155 14.96 10.32 20.64
C VAL A 155 13.50 9.87 20.55
N THR A 156 12.68 10.67 19.89
CA THR A 156 11.28 10.35 19.67
C THR A 156 11.07 10.06 18.18
N THR A 157 10.53 8.90 17.86
CA THR A 157 10.18 8.53 16.49
C THR A 157 8.91 9.23 16.06
N VAL A 158 9.00 10.15 15.11
CA VAL A 158 7.86 10.86 14.53
C VAL A 158 7.13 10.00 13.52
N VAL A 159 7.89 9.30 12.67
CA VAL A 159 7.37 8.39 11.62
C VAL A 159 8.20 7.11 11.64
N ARG A 160 7.52 5.98 11.54
CA ARG A 160 8.20 4.68 11.41
C ARG A 160 8.91 4.58 10.07
N ALA A 161 9.99 3.80 10.02
CA ALA A 161 10.69 3.53 8.78
C ALA A 161 9.75 2.92 7.72
N SER A 162 9.80 3.46 6.52
CA SER A 162 8.95 3.07 5.40
C SER A 162 9.70 3.27 4.07
N ASN A 163 9.09 2.88 2.96
CA ASN A 163 9.61 3.05 1.60
C ASN A 163 10.81 2.17 1.22
N GLY A 164 11.23 1.24 2.08
CA GLY A 164 12.16 0.20 1.65
C GLY A 164 11.49 -0.74 0.64
N SER A 165 12.16 -1.04 -0.46
CA SER A 165 11.67 -1.95 -1.50
C SER A 165 12.80 -2.77 -2.09
N GLU A 166 12.46 -3.94 -2.61
CA GLU A 166 13.37 -4.73 -3.44
C GLU A 166 13.57 -4.06 -4.81
N ASN A 167 14.61 -4.44 -5.50
CA ASN A 167 14.83 -4.04 -6.89
C ASN A 167 13.64 -4.42 -7.76
N GLU A 168 13.27 -3.54 -8.70
CA GLU A 168 12.16 -3.78 -9.59
C GLU A 168 12.43 -4.98 -10.50
N ASN A 169 11.52 -5.95 -10.54
CA ASN A 169 11.69 -7.14 -11.36
C ASN A 169 11.47 -6.83 -12.86
N LEU A 170 12.10 -7.63 -13.72
CA LEU A 170 12.06 -7.47 -15.17
C LEU A 170 10.63 -7.46 -15.74
N SER A 171 9.70 -8.19 -15.13
CA SER A 171 8.29 -8.23 -15.56
C SER A 171 7.60 -6.90 -15.31
N SER A 172 7.87 -6.27 -14.16
CA SER A 172 7.39 -4.93 -13.82
C SER A 172 7.95 -3.88 -14.78
N ILE A 173 9.26 -3.90 -15.03
CA ILE A 173 9.93 -2.99 -15.96
C ILE A 173 9.30 -3.11 -17.37
N LYS A 174 9.12 -4.32 -17.89
CA LYS A 174 8.47 -4.56 -19.18
C LYS A 174 7.04 -4.04 -19.24
N TYR A 175 6.34 -4.06 -18.11
CA TYR A 175 4.98 -3.54 -18.01
C TYR A 175 4.92 -2.03 -17.89
N LEU A 176 5.78 -1.42 -17.06
CA LEU A 176 5.75 0.01 -16.72
C LEU A 176 6.48 0.89 -17.74
N ALA A 177 7.66 0.49 -18.23
CA ALA A 177 8.49 1.34 -19.07
C ALA A 177 7.77 1.84 -20.36
N PRO A 178 7.03 1.01 -21.14
CA PRO A 178 6.29 1.49 -22.29
C PRO A 178 5.17 2.48 -21.91
N ARG A 179 4.56 2.30 -20.74
CA ARG A 179 3.47 3.17 -20.27
C ARG A 179 3.98 4.52 -19.83
N LEU A 180 5.07 4.55 -19.06
CA LEU A 180 5.75 5.80 -18.65
C LEU A 180 6.26 6.56 -19.86
N TYR A 181 6.81 5.86 -20.85
CA TYR A 181 7.23 6.47 -22.11
C TYR A 181 6.05 7.07 -22.88
N SER A 182 4.93 6.37 -22.97
CA SER A 182 3.71 6.87 -23.61
C SER A 182 3.11 8.07 -22.89
N ALA A 183 3.13 8.05 -21.55
CA ALA A 183 2.66 9.15 -20.70
C ALA A 183 3.55 10.41 -20.82
N GLN A 184 4.79 10.27 -21.30
CA GLN A 184 5.78 11.37 -21.36
C GLN A 184 5.90 12.13 -20.04
N TYR A 185 5.85 11.41 -18.93
CA TYR A 185 5.86 11.96 -17.56
C TYR A 185 4.72 12.97 -17.31
N ARG A 186 3.55 12.80 -17.94
CA ARG A 186 2.35 13.61 -17.71
C ARG A 186 1.16 12.72 -17.41
N ALA A 187 0.45 13.01 -16.34
CA ALA A 187 -0.77 12.31 -15.95
C ALA A 187 -1.98 12.98 -16.63
N VAL A 188 -2.43 12.46 -17.76
CA VAL A 188 -3.57 12.96 -18.55
C VAL A 188 -4.74 11.99 -18.51
N THR A 189 -4.48 10.72 -18.78
CA THR A 189 -5.48 9.65 -18.80
C THR A 189 -5.42 8.82 -17.51
N PRO A 190 -6.49 8.10 -17.13
CA PRO A 190 -6.45 7.19 -15.97
C PRO A 190 -5.26 6.23 -16.00
N ARG A 191 -4.90 5.72 -17.18
CA ARG A 191 -3.76 4.81 -17.35
C ARG A 191 -2.40 5.48 -17.10
N ASP A 192 -2.27 6.77 -17.42
CA ASP A 192 -1.05 7.52 -17.14
C ASP A 192 -0.88 7.69 -15.63
N TYR A 193 -1.99 8.03 -14.92
CA TYR A 193 -2.00 8.08 -13.46
C TYR A 193 -1.62 6.74 -12.84
N GLU A 194 -2.14 5.62 -13.33
CA GLU A 194 -1.80 4.28 -12.84
C GLU A 194 -0.29 4.00 -12.97
N ALA A 195 0.30 4.28 -14.14
CA ALA A 195 1.71 4.06 -14.39
C ALA A 195 2.61 4.96 -13.53
N ILE A 196 2.26 6.24 -13.43
CA ILE A 196 3.02 7.22 -12.65
C ILE A 196 2.94 6.89 -11.14
N ILE A 197 1.76 6.49 -10.63
CA ILE A 197 1.60 6.13 -9.22
C ILE A 197 2.44 4.91 -8.87
N GLN A 198 2.48 3.89 -9.73
CA GLN A 198 3.34 2.73 -9.51
C GLN A 198 4.83 3.08 -9.50
N SER A 199 5.24 4.09 -10.28
CA SER A 199 6.61 4.62 -10.27
C SER A 199 6.92 5.44 -9.01
N ILE A 200 5.97 6.26 -8.55
CA ILE A 200 6.13 7.11 -7.35
C ILE A 200 6.09 6.28 -6.06
N TYR A 201 5.22 5.27 -6.01
CA TYR A 201 5.00 4.42 -4.85
C TYR A 201 5.19 2.94 -5.19
N PRO A 202 6.42 2.42 -5.18
CA PRO A 202 6.74 1.04 -5.58
C PRO A 202 6.08 -0.04 -4.71
N GLN A 203 5.62 0.32 -3.50
CA GLN A 203 4.84 -0.55 -2.61
C GLN A 203 3.42 -0.83 -3.12
N THR A 204 3.08 -0.36 -4.30
CA THR A 204 1.79 -0.58 -4.93
C THR A 204 1.70 -1.99 -5.53
N GLU A 205 0.68 -2.75 -5.13
CA GLU A 205 0.30 -4.01 -5.79
C GLU A 205 -0.59 -3.73 -7.01
N SER A 206 -1.58 -2.86 -6.84
CA SER A 206 -2.52 -2.49 -7.89
C SER A 206 -3.07 -1.08 -7.67
N VAL A 207 -3.37 -0.39 -8.77
CA VAL A 207 -3.99 0.96 -8.77
C VAL A 207 -5.24 0.91 -9.62
N ALA A 208 -6.27 1.61 -9.20
CA ALA A 208 -7.42 1.95 -10.05
C ALA A 208 -7.61 3.46 -10.02
N VAL A 209 -7.81 4.01 -11.20
CA VAL A 209 -8.02 5.45 -11.39
C VAL A 209 -9.32 5.65 -12.17
N VAL A 210 -10.18 6.52 -11.63
CA VAL A 210 -11.49 6.85 -12.21
C VAL A 210 -11.57 8.36 -12.38
N GLY A 211 -11.96 8.81 -13.58
CA GLY A 211 -12.25 10.22 -13.83
C GLY A 211 -13.46 10.69 -13.03
N GLY A 212 -13.46 11.94 -12.60
CA GLY A 212 -14.56 12.47 -11.81
C GLY A 212 -15.89 12.52 -12.55
N GLU A 213 -15.88 12.51 -13.87
CA GLU A 213 -17.06 12.41 -14.74
C GLU A 213 -17.75 11.04 -14.65
N GLU A 214 -17.02 9.99 -14.29
CA GLU A 214 -17.54 8.61 -14.15
C GLU A 214 -18.11 8.34 -12.74
N LEU A 215 -17.94 9.27 -11.80
CA LEU A 215 -18.47 9.16 -10.44
C LEU A 215 -19.97 9.42 -10.39
N ASP A 216 -20.66 8.82 -9.44
CA ASP A 216 -22.06 9.11 -9.13
C ASP A 216 -22.18 9.70 -7.71
N PRO A 217 -22.54 11.02 -7.55
CA PRO A 217 -22.73 12.03 -8.59
C PRO A 217 -21.40 12.47 -9.26
N PRO A 218 -21.43 12.92 -10.53
CA PRO A 218 -20.23 13.37 -11.24
C PRO A 218 -19.53 14.54 -10.56
N GLN A 219 -18.19 14.48 -10.48
CA GLN A 219 -17.33 15.49 -9.85
C GLN A 219 -16.25 15.94 -10.84
N PHE A 220 -16.59 16.92 -11.69
CA PHE A 220 -15.67 17.42 -12.72
C PHE A 220 -14.41 18.08 -12.10
N GLY A 221 -13.28 17.94 -12.80
CA GLY A 221 -11.99 18.46 -12.35
C GLY A 221 -11.32 17.64 -11.23
N LYS A 222 -11.86 16.45 -10.92
CA LYS A 222 -11.28 15.52 -9.98
C LYS A 222 -10.89 14.20 -10.66
N VAL A 223 -9.88 13.55 -10.10
CA VAL A 223 -9.51 12.16 -10.41
C VAL A 223 -9.47 11.41 -9.10
N GLN A 224 -10.24 10.33 -9.00
CA GLN A 224 -10.27 9.46 -7.85
C GLN A 224 -9.31 8.30 -8.05
N ILE A 225 -8.44 8.09 -7.08
CA ILE A 225 -7.36 7.12 -7.11
C ILE A 225 -7.55 6.16 -5.94
N SER A 226 -7.58 4.86 -6.23
CA SER A 226 -7.58 3.81 -5.23
C SER A 226 -6.32 2.98 -5.37
N ILE A 227 -5.55 2.84 -4.28
CA ILE A 227 -4.26 2.14 -4.27
C ILE A 227 -4.34 0.95 -3.34
N LYS A 228 -4.02 -0.25 -3.85
CA LYS A 228 -3.80 -1.44 -3.04
C LYS A 228 -2.31 -1.58 -2.78
N PRO A 229 -1.84 -1.47 -1.53
CA PRO A 229 -0.43 -1.69 -1.22
C PRO A 229 -0.09 -3.19 -1.23
N LYS A 230 1.16 -3.54 -1.47
CA LYS A 230 1.68 -4.92 -1.40
C LYS A 230 1.52 -5.51 0.01
N ASN A 231 1.73 -4.68 1.03
CA ASN A 231 1.60 -5.05 2.43
C ASN A 231 0.48 -4.23 3.08
N GLY A 232 -0.53 -4.92 3.61
CA GLY A 232 -1.67 -4.28 4.27
C GLY A 232 -2.88 -4.06 3.37
N THR A 233 -3.91 -3.45 3.95
CA THR A 233 -5.21 -3.26 3.29
C THR A 233 -5.46 -1.83 2.82
N TYR A 234 -4.72 -0.86 3.33
CA TYR A 234 -4.85 0.56 2.98
C TYR A 234 -3.51 1.29 3.07
N VAL A 235 -3.41 2.38 2.33
CA VAL A 235 -2.27 3.30 2.37
C VAL A 235 -2.43 4.26 3.55
N SER A 236 -1.38 4.53 4.30
CA SER A 236 -1.42 5.48 5.42
C SER A 236 -1.76 6.90 4.94
N ASP A 237 -2.37 7.72 5.78
CA ASP A 237 -2.70 9.11 5.41
C ASP A 237 -1.45 9.94 5.11
N PHE A 238 -0.34 9.62 5.76
CA PHE A 238 0.97 10.21 5.47
C PHE A 238 1.44 9.87 4.05
N ASP A 239 1.43 8.58 3.69
CA ASP A 239 1.83 8.14 2.34
C ASP A 239 0.90 8.70 1.27
N LYS A 240 -0.43 8.78 1.54
CA LYS A 240 -1.39 9.43 0.63
C LYS A 240 -1.01 10.89 0.36
N GLN A 241 -0.59 11.63 1.39
CA GLN A 241 -0.14 13.01 1.21
C GLN A 241 1.18 13.10 0.44
N GLN A 242 2.12 12.20 0.68
CA GLN A 242 3.37 12.14 -0.09
C GLN A 242 3.11 11.84 -1.56
N ILE A 243 2.32 10.80 -1.85
CA ILE A 243 1.94 10.44 -3.22
C ILE A 243 1.25 11.62 -3.91
N LYS A 244 0.30 12.27 -3.23
CA LYS A 244 -0.41 13.44 -3.76
C LYS A 244 0.54 14.60 -4.08
N ASN A 245 1.53 14.87 -3.23
CA ASN A 245 2.51 15.94 -3.44
C ASN A 245 3.43 15.62 -4.62
N GLN A 246 3.90 14.40 -4.75
CA GLN A 246 4.74 13.97 -5.88
C GLN A 246 3.93 13.97 -7.19
N LEU A 247 2.67 13.54 -7.14
CA LEU A 247 1.79 13.48 -8.30
C LEU A 247 1.50 14.88 -8.92
N LYS A 248 1.55 15.94 -8.11
CA LYS A 248 1.42 17.33 -8.61
C LYS A 248 2.45 17.70 -9.67
N ASN A 249 3.63 17.07 -9.66
CA ASN A 249 4.69 17.33 -10.66
C ASN A 249 4.34 16.78 -12.04
N TYR A 250 3.39 15.85 -12.10
CA TYR A 250 2.97 15.14 -13.31
C TYR A 250 1.56 15.51 -13.76
N ALA A 251 0.73 16.00 -12.83
CA ALA A 251 -0.68 16.32 -13.09
C ALA A 251 -0.84 17.60 -13.89
N ILE A 252 -1.89 17.64 -14.72
CA ILE A 252 -2.27 18.83 -15.47
C ILE A 252 -2.90 19.86 -14.51
N ALA A 253 -2.65 21.13 -14.76
CA ALA A 253 -3.25 22.22 -14.00
C ALA A 253 -4.79 22.16 -14.05
N GLY A 254 -5.43 22.31 -12.90
CA GLY A 254 -6.91 22.29 -12.79
C GLY A 254 -7.49 20.91 -12.48
N ILE A 255 -6.71 19.83 -12.49
CA ILE A 255 -7.16 18.50 -12.05
C ILE A 255 -6.67 18.23 -10.62
N ASN A 256 -7.61 17.92 -9.73
CA ASN A 256 -7.33 17.58 -8.34
C ASN A 256 -7.39 16.05 -8.16
N SER A 257 -6.28 15.45 -7.76
CA SER A 257 -6.22 14.03 -7.44
C SER A 257 -6.66 13.80 -5.97
N GLU A 258 -7.56 12.86 -5.78
CA GLU A 258 -8.07 12.43 -4.48
C GLU A 258 -7.77 10.93 -4.31
N ILE A 259 -7.02 10.58 -3.25
CA ILE A 259 -6.71 9.18 -2.94
C ILE A 259 -7.74 8.70 -1.92
N VAL A 260 -8.51 7.68 -2.31
CA VAL A 260 -9.57 7.08 -1.49
C VAL A 260 -9.18 5.67 -1.05
N ASP A 261 -9.71 5.27 0.10
CA ASP A 261 -9.49 3.91 0.60
C ASP A 261 -10.24 2.87 -0.24
N LEU A 262 -9.66 1.69 -0.30
CA LEU A 262 -10.21 0.56 -1.01
C LEU A 262 -11.53 0.10 -0.38
N LYS A 263 -12.53 -0.13 -1.21
CA LYS A 263 -13.72 -0.89 -0.83
C LYS A 263 -13.47 -2.36 -1.15
N ILE A 264 -12.88 -3.10 -0.23
CA ILE A 264 -12.53 -4.52 -0.41
C ILE A 264 -13.80 -5.37 -0.29
N LEU A 265 -13.99 -6.30 -1.23
CA LEU A 265 -14.98 -7.35 -1.17
C LEU A 265 -14.27 -8.67 -0.84
N TYR A 266 -14.49 -9.20 0.34
CA TYR A 266 -13.96 -10.49 0.73
C TYR A 266 -14.89 -11.60 0.22
N VAL A 267 -14.28 -12.67 -0.29
CA VAL A 267 -15.01 -13.88 -0.69
C VAL A 267 -14.66 -14.99 0.29
N GLU A 268 -15.65 -15.43 1.05
CA GLU A 268 -15.51 -16.49 2.05
C GLU A 268 -16.03 -17.79 1.47
N ILE A 269 -15.27 -18.86 1.68
CA ILE A 269 -15.58 -20.19 1.16
C ILE A 269 -15.76 -21.15 2.32
N GLU A 270 -16.91 -21.79 2.36
CA GLU A 270 -17.24 -22.90 3.26
C GLU A 270 -17.47 -24.15 2.42
N SER A 271 -16.57 -25.15 2.51
CA SER A 271 -16.66 -26.36 1.70
C SER A 271 -16.71 -27.62 2.56
N THR A 272 -17.67 -28.47 2.29
CA THR A 272 -17.72 -29.81 2.84
C THR A 272 -17.26 -30.79 1.76
N VAL A 273 -16.15 -31.49 2.04
CA VAL A 273 -15.50 -32.39 1.09
C VAL A 273 -15.75 -33.84 1.50
N TYR A 274 -16.25 -34.61 0.57
CA TYR A 274 -16.46 -36.05 0.72
C TYR A 274 -15.33 -36.80 0.05
N TYR A 275 -14.78 -37.81 0.75
CA TYR A 275 -13.63 -38.56 0.25
C TYR A 275 -13.70 -40.05 0.62
N ASN A 276 -13.00 -40.88 -0.13
CA ASN A 276 -12.90 -42.33 0.14
C ASN A 276 -11.90 -42.59 1.27
N THR A 277 -12.39 -43.00 2.42
CA THR A 277 -11.59 -43.32 3.62
C THR A 277 -10.64 -44.50 3.46
N ALA A 278 -10.88 -45.37 2.48
CA ALA A 278 -9.96 -46.49 2.19
C ALA A 278 -8.65 -46.04 1.48
N GLN A 279 -8.68 -44.89 0.83
CA GLN A 279 -7.52 -44.34 0.11
C GLN A 279 -6.77 -43.27 0.90
N ILE A 280 -7.35 -42.74 1.97
CA ILE A 280 -6.79 -41.67 2.78
C ILE A 280 -6.55 -42.17 4.20
N THR A 281 -5.31 -42.29 4.59
CA THR A 281 -4.89 -42.66 5.95
C THR A 281 -4.96 -41.51 6.94
N ASN A 282 -4.80 -40.28 6.47
CA ASN A 282 -4.79 -39.08 7.33
C ASN A 282 -5.62 -37.95 6.71
N SER A 283 -6.79 -37.69 7.29
CA SER A 283 -7.71 -36.62 6.86
C SER A 283 -7.14 -35.21 7.06
N SER A 284 -6.30 -35.02 8.08
CA SER A 284 -5.68 -33.71 8.35
C SER A 284 -4.71 -33.30 7.26
N ASN A 285 -3.98 -34.27 6.66
CA ASN A 285 -3.10 -33.97 5.51
C ASN A 285 -3.92 -33.61 4.27
N LEU A 286 -5.05 -34.28 4.04
CA LEU A 286 -5.94 -33.91 2.93
C LEU A 286 -6.47 -32.49 3.11
N GLN A 287 -6.94 -32.15 4.31
CA GLN A 287 -7.41 -30.81 4.64
C GLN A 287 -6.30 -29.76 4.43
N ALA A 288 -5.08 -30.02 4.90
CA ALA A 288 -3.95 -29.11 4.72
C ALA A 288 -3.61 -28.90 3.23
N ASN A 289 -3.64 -29.95 2.42
CA ASN A 289 -3.40 -29.86 0.99
C ASN A 289 -4.48 -29.05 0.26
N ILE A 290 -5.76 -29.21 0.65
CA ILE A 290 -6.86 -28.41 0.11
C ILE A 290 -6.68 -26.95 0.49
N LEU A 291 -6.37 -26.64 1.75
CA LEU A 291 -6.13 -25.28 2.22
C LEU A 291 -4.95 -24.65 1.48
N ASN A 292 -3.84 -25.36 1.31
CA ASN A 292 -2.69 -24.85 0.56
C ASN A 292 -3.03 -24.57 -0.91
N SER A 293 -3.81 -25.43 -1.55
CA SER A 293 -4.26 -25.20 -2.93
C SER A 293 -5.14 -23.97 -3.06
N LEU A 294 -6.06 -23.77 -2.11
CA LEU A 294 -6.93 -22.59 -2.07
C LEU A 294 -6.17 -21.32 -1.72
N THR A 295 -5.22 -21.37 -0.78
CA THR A 295 -4.36 -20.23 -0.42
C THR A 295 -3.51 -19.81 -1.60
N THR A 296 -2.86 -20.77 -2.28
CA THR A 296 -2.08 -20.48 -3.50
C THR A 296 -2.93 -19.81 -4.59
N TYR A 297 -4.19 -20.22 -4.72
CA TYR A 297 -5.11 -19.57 -5.64
C TYR A 297 -5.53 -18.17 -5.16
N ALA A 298 -5.75 -17.98 -3.86
CA ALA A 298 -6.11 -16.70 -3.27
C ALA A 298 -4.97 -15.67 -3.36
N ASP A 299 -3.73 -16.13 -3.25
CA ASP A 299 -2.53 -15.29 -3.37
C ASP A 299 -2.19 -14.94 -4.83
N ASN A 300 -2.95 -15.46 -5.79
CA ASN A 300 -2.73 -15.15 -7.20
C ASN A 300 -3.04 -13.68 -7.48
N VAL A 301 -2.06 -13.01 -8.08
CA VAL A 301 -2.14 -11.58 -8.47
C VAL A 301 -3.40 -11.27 -9.29
N ASP A 302 -3.86 -12.20 -10.12
CA ASP A 302 -5.02 -11.98 -10.99
C ASP A 302 -6.35 -11.83 -10.27
N ILE A 303 -6.48 -12.39 -9.05
CA ILE A 303 -7.70 -12.25 -8.23
C ILE A 303 -7.60 -11.00 -7.36
N ASN A 304 -6.41 -10.71 -6.86
CA ASN A 304 -6.16 -9.65 -5.88
C ASN A 304 -5.96 -8.26 -6.48
N LYS A 305 -5.94 -8.12 -7.80
CA LYS A 305 -5.88 -6.81 -8.47
C LYS A 305 -7.28 -6.24 -8.76
N PHE A 306 -7.34 -4.94 -9.04
CA PHE A 306 -8.58 -4.32 -9.51
C PHE A 306 -9.11 -5.02 -10.77
N GLY A 307 -10.43 -5.27 -10.78
CA GLY A 307 -11.08 -6.02 -11.87
C GLY A 307 -10.83 -7.53 -11.83
N GLY A 308 -10.20 -8.05 -10.79
CA GLY A 308 -10.04 -9.49 -10.56
C GLY A 308 -11.39 -10.20 -10.54
N ARG A 309 -11.48 -11.38 -11.16
CA ARG A 309 -12.73 -12.13 -11.27
C ARG A 309 -12.65 -13.44 -10.49
N PHE A 310 -13.47 -13.55 -9.46
CA PHE A 310 -13.70 -14.80 -8.77
C PHE A 310 -14.54 -15.76 -9.65
N LYS A 311 -14.12 -17.03 -9.75
CA LYS A 311 -14.86 -18.07 -10.48
C LYS A 311 -15.17 -19.24 -9.56
N TYR A 312 -16.43 -19.43 -9.24
CA TYR A 312 -16.91 -20.52 -8.39
C TYR A 312 -16.50 -21.91 -8.92
N SER A 313 -16.67 -22.16 -10.22
CA SER A 313 -16.28 -23.42 -10.85
C SER A 313 -14.78 -23.73 -10.72
N LYS A 314 -13.93 -22.70 -10.65
CA LYS A 314 -12.50 -22.88 -10.47
C LYS A 314 -12.17 -23.37 -9.05
N ILE A 315 -12.89 -22.87 -8.06
CA ILE A 315 -12.72 -23.32 -6.66
C ILE A 315 -13.08 -24.80 -6.53
N ASN A 316 -14.23 -25.22 -7.06
CA ASN A 316 -14.63 -26.62 -7.03
C ASN A 316 -13.60 -27.52 -7.74
N GLN A 317 -13.12 -27.08 -8.91
CA GLN A 317 -12.08 -27.79 -9.64
C GLN A 317 -10.77 -27.90 -8.86
N LEU A 318 -10.37 -26.85 -8.15
CA LEU A 318 -9.16 -26.87 -7.32
C LEU A 318 -9.29 -27.87 -6.18
N ILE A 319 -10.45 -27.90 -5.49
CA ILE A 319 -10.70 -28.85 -4.41
C ILE A 319 -10.65 -30.30 -4.95
N ASP A 320 -11.39 -30.58 -6.02
CA ASP A 320 -11.49 -31.94 -6.58
C ASP A 320 -10.16 -32.47 -7.09
N ARG A 321 -9.29 -31.62 -7.59
CA ARG A 321 -7.98 -32.01 -8.14
C ARG A 321 -6.87 -32.24 -7.11
N VAL A 322 -7.12 -31.92 -5.83
CA VAL A 322 -6.08 -32.08 -4.80
C VAL A 322 -5.73 -33.55 -4.60
N ASN A 323 -6.72 -34.44 -4.66
CA ASN A 323 -6.50 -35.86 -4.51
C ASN A 323 -7.62 -36.66 -5.21
N GLU A 324 -7.27 -37.77 -5.86
CA GLU A 324 -8.22 -38.65 -6.55
C GLU A 324 -9.21 -39.33 -5.60
N ALA A 325 -8.92 -39.41 -4.32
CA ALA A 325 -9.82 -39.94 -3.30
C ALA A 325 -11.02 -39.04 -3.00
N ILE A 326 -11.00 -37.77 -3.43
CA ILE A 326 -12.13 -36.86 -3.27
C ILE A 326 -13.24 -37.26 -4.24
N THR A 327 -14.39 -37.56 -3.68
CA THR A 327 -15.56 -38.02 -4.47
C THR A 327 -16.50 -36.90 -4.86
N SER A 328 -16.65 -35.88 -4.00
CA SER A 328 -17.45 -34.70 -4.27
C SER A 328 -17.15 -33.59 -3.26
N ASN A 329 -17.53 -32.38 -3.59
CA ASN A 329 -17.56 -31.27 -2.64
C ASN A 329 -18.87 -30.49 -2.72
N ILE A 330 -19.29 -29.94 -1.59
CA ILE A 330 -20.42 -28.99 -1.48
C ILE A 330 -19.83 -27.69 -0.96
N THR A 331 -19.73 -26.72 -1.85
CA THR A 331 -19.08 -25.45 -1.55
C THR A 331 -20.10 -24.32 -1.53
N LYS A 332 -20.16 -23.60 -0.42
CA LYS A 332 -20.94 -22.36 -0.26
C LYS A 332 -19.99 -21.17 -0.34
N VAL A 333 -20.42 -20.12 -1.02
CA VAL A 333 -19.69 -18.87 -1.16
C VAL A 333 -20.49 -17.76 -0.52
N ARG A 334 -19.82 -16.98 0.31
CA ARG A 334 -20.36 -15.75 0.91
C ARG A 334 -19.49 -14.59 0.48
N ILE A 335 -20.08 -13.42 0.39
CA ILE A 335 -19.37 -12.17 0.18
C ILE A 335 -19.45 -11.35 1.45
N ARG A 336 -18.36 -10.72 1.84
CA ARG A 336 -18.24 -9.91 3.05
C ARG A 336 -17.67 -8.54 2.72
N ARG A 337 -18.19 -7.52 3.40
CA ARG A 337 -17.59 -6.20 3.51
C ARG A 337 -17.43 -5.81 4.96
N ASP A 338 -16.38 -5.06 5.21
CA ASP A 338 -16.09 -4.53 6.53
C ASP A 338 -16.57 -3.08 6.61
N LEU A 339 -17.45 -2.82 7.57
CA LEU A 339 -17.93 -1.50 7.92
C LEU A 339 -17.08 -0.95 9.08
N LYS A 340 -16.40 0.17 8.88
CA LYS A 340 -15.73 0.88 9.96
C LYS A 340 -16.73 1.78 10.68
N ALA A 341 -17.10 1.40 11.90
CA ALA A 341 -18.08 2.13 12.70
C ALA A 341 -17.49 3.43 13.28
N LEU A 342 -18.25 4.52 13.19
CA LEU A 342 -18.00 5.76 13.91
C LEU A 342 -18.57 5.64 15.31
N ILE A 343 -17.71 5.41 16.29
CA ILE A 343 -18.10 5.11 17.66
C ILE A 343 -18.67 6.35 18.37
N ASN A 344 -19.80 6.16 19.10
CA ASN A 344 -20.50 7.20 19.84
C ASN A 344 -20.99 8.37 18.99
N GLN A 345 -21.21 8.13 17.69
CA GLN A 345 -21.75 9.14 16.78
C GLN A 345 -22.95 8.58 16.03
N PHE A 346 -23.94 9.43 15.79
CA PHE A 346 -25.03 9.11 14.89
C PHE A 346 -24.57 9.23 13.44
N ALA A 347 -24.46 8.10 12.75
CA ALA A 347 -23.98 8.05 11.38
C ALA A 347 -24.89 7.20 10.49
N GLN A 348 -24.97 7.57 9.23
CA GLN A 348 -25.57 6.78 8.16
C GLN A 348 -24.44 6.02 7.44
N TYR A 349 -24.70 4.78 7.06
CA TYR A 349 -23.72 3.95 6.37
C TYR A 349 -24.30 3.39 5.08
N GLU A 350 -23.46 3.36 4.06
CA GLU A 350 -23.77 2.76 2.77
C GLU A 350 -22.74 1.69 2.43
N LEU A 351 -23.19 0.50 2.11
CA LEU A 351 -22.39 -0.65 1.75
C LEU A 351 -22.81 -1.17 0.38
N CYS A 352 -21.95 -0.98 -0.62
CA CYS A 352 -22.17 -1.48 -1.97
C CYS A 352 -21.30 -2.72 -2.19
N PHE A 353 -21.91 -3.86 -2.41
CA PHE A 353 -21.23 -5.12 -2.74
C PHE A 353 -21.02 -5.29 -4.24
N GLY A 354 -21.79 -4.57 -5.07
CA GLY A 354 -21.70 -4.62 -6.52
C GLY A 354 -22.11 -5.96 -7.15
N ASN A 355 -22.71 -6.84 -6.35
CA ASN A 355 -23.19 -8.16 -6.76
C ASN A 355 -24.60 -8.41 -6.24
N ARG A 356 -25.44 -9.02 -7.07
CA ARG A 356 -26.78 -9.38 -6.64
C ARG A 356 -26.73 -10.34 -5.46
N PHE A 357 -27.54 -10.07 -4.42
CA PHE A 357 -27.70 -10.96 -3.29
C PHE A 357 -28.71 -12.06 -3.57
N HIS A 358 -28.51 -13.21 -2.94
CA HIS A 358 -29.56 -14.22 -2.82
C HIS A 358 -30.67 -13.68 -1.93
N ILE A 359 -31.91 -13.93 -2.30
CA ILE A 359 -33.09 -13.55 -1.52
C ILE A 359 -33.65 -14.81 -0.85
N ASN A 360 -33.56 -14.85 0.47
CA ASN A 360 -34.26 -15.86 1.25
C ASN A 360 -35.65 -15.32 1.62
N SER A 361 -36.72 -16.01 1.25
CA SER A 361 -38.10 -15.58 1.53
C SER A 361 -38.41 -15.40 3.02
N GLU A 362 -37.69 -16.11 3.88
CA GLU A 362 -37.81 -15.98 5.34
C GLU A 362 -36.96 -14.88 5.94
N GLY A 363 -36.11 -14.23 5.14
CA GLY A 363 -35.12 -13.26 5.62
C GLY A 363 -33.87 -13.91 6.21
N PHE A 364 -33.15 -13.16 7.04
CA PHE A 364 -31.97 -13.63 7.75
C PHE A 364 -30.80 -14.08 6.85
N ASN A 365 -30.75 -13.60 5.63
CA ASN A 365 -29.66 -13.89 4.69
C ASN A 365 -28.44 -13.03 4.94
N ILE A 366 -28.65 -11.73 5.24
CA ILE A 366 -27.59 -10.80 5.63
C ILE A 366 -27.31 -11.01 7.11
N LYS A 367 -26.01 -11.10 7.44
CA LYS A 367 -25.55 -11.31 8.82
C LYS A 367 -24.36 -10.42 9.09
N SER A 368 -24.26 -9.92 10.32
CA SER A 368 -23.10 -9.15 10.75
C SER A 368 -22.39 -9.79 11.95
N THR A 369 -21.16 -9.37 12.20
CA THR A 369 -20.53 -9.55 13.52
C THR A 369 -21.26 -8.71 14.56
N GLY A 370 -21.06 -9.06 15.84
CA GLY A 370 -21.73 -8.39 16.95
C GLY A 370 -21.23 -6.97 17.20
N PHE A 371 -22.12 -6.10 17.61
CA PHE A 371 -21.81 -4.73 18.03
C PHE A 371 -22.78 -4.25 19.12
N TYR A 372 -22.53 -3.08 19.70
CA TYR A 372 -23.37 -2.47 20.71
C TYR A 372 -23.93 -1.12 20.19
N ILE A 373 -25.15 -0.81 20.55
CA ILE A 373 -25.83 0.43 20.19
C ILE A 373 -26.24 1.21 21.43
N SER A 374 -26.42 2.51 21.28
CA SER A 374 -26.91 3.39 22.36
C SER A 374 -28.30 2.92 22.83
N GLY A 375 -28.47 2.85 24.15
CA GLY A 375 -29.73 2.44 24.75
C GLY A 375 -29.98 0.92 24.85
N TRP A 376 -29.00 0.08 24.47
CA TRP A 376 -29.12 -1.36 24.54
C TRP A 376 -27.82 -2.01 25.08
N ASN A 377 -27.95 -2.82 26.16
CA ASN A 377 -26.78 -3.35 26.88
C ASN A 377 -26.34 -4.77 26.43
N LYS A 378 -26.93 -5.32 25.39
CA LYS A 378 -26.58 -6.63 24.85
C LYS A 378 -25.99 -6.49 23.46
N VAL A 379 -25.21 -7.51 23.05
CA VAL A 379 -24.71 -7.59 21.67
C VAL A 379 -25.87 -7.70 20.70
N VAL A 380 -25.80 -6.91 19.66
CA VAL A 380 -26.76 -6.90 18.56
C VAL A 380 -26.10 -7.25 17.23
N TYR A 381 -26.91 -7.65 16.27
CA TYR A 381 -26.48 -8.07 14.93
C TYR A 381 -27.41 -7.44 13.90
N LEU A 382 -26.91 -7.21 12.69
CA LEU A 382 -27.72 -6.83 11.53
C LEU A 382 -28.26 -8.05 10.84
N THR A 383 -29.48 -7.96 10.35
CA THR A 383 -30.09 -8.93 9.47
C THR A 383 -31.12 -8.27 8.55
N ASP A 384 -31.58 -8.98 7.54
CA ASP A 384 -32.54 -8.51 6.56
C ASP A 384 -33.90 -9.19 6.68
N ILE A 385 -34.93 -8.49 6.26
CA ILE A 385 -36.27 -9.02 6.02
C ILE A 385 -36.71 -8.53 4.63
N PRO A 386 -36.89 -9.42 3.65
CA PRO A 386 -37.31 -9.04 2.31
C PRO A 386 -38.77 -8.55 2.29
N ASN A 387 -39.07 -7.68 1.34
CA ASN A 387 -40.43 -7.23 1.13
C ASN A 387 -41.31 -8.38 0.63
N THR A 388 -42.44 -8.54 1.27
CA THR A 388 -43.42 -9.59 0.93
C THR A 388 -44.80 -8.98 0.63
N ASN A 389 -45.53 -9.65 -0.24
CA ASN A 389 -46.93 -9.33 -0.52
C ASN A 389 -47.86 -9.78 0.63
N SER A 390 -49.15 -9.50 0.54
CA SER A 390 -50.18 -9.87 1.54
C SER A 390 -50.26 -11.38 1.81
N ASN A 391 -49.76 -12.22 0.92
CA ASN A 391 -49.76 -13.68 1.04
C ASN A 391 -48.41 -14.20 1.61
N GLY A 392 -47.53 -13.35 2.10
CA GLY A 392 -46.21 -13.73 2.65
C GLY A 392 -45.16 -14.19 1.62
N LYS A 393 -45.45 -14.03 0.32
CA LYS A 393 -44.48 -14.32 -0.76
C LYS A 393 -43.73 -13.05 -1.14
N LEU A 394 -42.53 -13.20 -1.68
CA LEU A 394 -41.74 -12.06 -2.18
C LEU A 394 -42.59 -11.20 -3.14
N ASP A 395 -42.54 -9.91 -2.97
CA ASP A 395 -43.33 -8.93 -3.76
C ASP A 395 -42.76 -8.68 -5.16
N GLY A 396 -41.54 -9.17 -5.45
CA GLY A 396 -40.83 -9.01 -6.71
C GLY A 396 -40.10 -7.67 -6.85
N SER A 397 -40.06 -6.85 -5.79
CA SER A 397 -39.33 -5.59 -5.81
C SER A 397 -37.81 -5.75 -5.71
N ASP A 398 -37.31 -6.95 -5.37
CA ASP A 398 -35.91 -7.23 -5.02
C ASP A 398 -35.39 -6.28 -3.92
N LYS A 399 -36.24 -5.86 -3.00
CA LYS A 399 -35.92 -4.95 -1.89
C LYS A 399 -36.37 -5.53 -0.54
N GLY A 400 -35.79 -5.00 0.52
CA GLY A 400 -36.10 -5.36 1.90
C GLY A 400 -35.69 -4.31 2.89
N ILE A 401 -35.93 -4.59 4.16
CA ILE A 401 -35.52 -3.75 5.29
C ILE A 401 -34.39 -4.41 6.06
N ILE A 402 -33.51 -3.61 6.64
CA ILE A 402 -32.50 -4.06 7.60
C ILE A 402 -33.05 -3.89 9.02
N CYS A 403 -32.86 -4.95 9.81
CA CYS A 403 -33.27 -5.00 11.21
C CYS A 403 -32.07 -5.22 12.12
N ILE A 404 -32.15 -4.71 13.35
CA ILE A 404 -31.23 -5.05 14.42
C ILE A 404 -31.87 -6.15 15.26
N VAL A 405 -31.12 -7.23 15.50
CA VAL A 405 -31.55 -8.38 16.29
C VAL A 405 -30.57 -8.64 17.43
N SER A 406 -31.06 -9.23 18.51
CA SER A 406 -30.24 -9.71 19.63
C SER A 406 -30.57 -11.18 19.91
N LYS A 407 -29.60 -11.95 20.37
CA LYS A 407 -29.80 -13.31 20.84
C LYS A 407 -30.36 -13.33 22.26
N ASP A 408 -31.38 -14.10 22.50
CA ASP A 408 -31.88 -14.34 23.86
C ASP A 408 -31.10 -15.46 24.55
N LEU A 409 -31.51 -15.81 25.77
CA LEU A 409 -30.89 -16.88 26.58
C LEU A 409 -30.98 -18.28 25.92
N ASN A 410 -31.94 -18.48 25.03
CA ASN A 410 -32.14 -19.72 24.28
C ASN A 410 -31.42 -19.68 22.92
N ASN A 411 -30.61 -18.65 22.66
CA ASN A 411 -29.92 -18.42 21.39
C ASN A 411 -30.87 -18.10 20.20
N GLU A 412 -32.15 -17.75 20.49
CA GLU A 412 -33.11 -17.33 19.49
C GLU A 412 -32.92 -15.84 19.14
N MET A 413 -33.11 -15.51 17.86
CA MET A 413 -33.00 -14.14 17.38
C MET A 413 -34.28 -13.36 17.67
N LYS A 414 -34.16 -12.27 18.46
CA LYS A 414 -35.25 -11.33 18.72
C LYS A 414 -34.96 -9.97 18.08
N ILE A 415 -35.95 -9.42 17.40
CA ILE A 415 -35.85 -8.11 16.77
C ILE A 415 -35.84 -7.05 17.87
N VAL A 416 -34.77 -6.26 17.90
CA VAL A 416 -34.60 -5.12 18.81
C VAL A 416 -35.11 -3.84 18.14
N ALA A 417 -34.78 -3.65 16.86
CA ALA A 417 -35.26 -2.52 16.08
C ALA A 417 -35.54 -2.98 14.63
N LYS A 418 -36.72 -2.62 14.12
CA LYS A 418 -37.10 -2.79 12.72
C LYS A 418 -36.76 -1.52 11.94
N ASP A 419 -36.59 -1.68 10.63
CA ASP A 419 -36.46 -0.58 9.68
C ASP A 419 -35.31 0.39 10.00
N VAL A 420 -34.17 -0.18 10.44
CA VAL A 420 -32.94 0.59 10.67
C VAL A 420 -32.15 0.82 9.38
N GLY A 421 -32.66 0.36 8.26
CA GLY A 421 -32.07 0.52 6.95
C GLY A 421 -32.83 -0.21 5.86
N THR A 422 -32.33 -0.11 4.64
CA THR A 422 -32.89 -0.75 3.45
C THR A 422 -31.85 -1.61 2.76
N VAL A 423 -32.29 -2.63 2.07
CA VAL A 423 -31.47 -3.46 1.20
C VAL A 423 -32.08 -3.51 -0.20
N ASP A 424 -31.21 -3.31 -1.21
CA ASP A 424 -31.51 -3.60 -2.62
C ASP A 424 -30.75 -4.86 -3.02
N TYR A 425 -31.43 -5.99 -3.10
CA TYR A 425 -30.82 -7.28 -3.42
C TYR A 425 -30.31 -7.35 -4.85
N LYS A 426 -30.94 -6.62 -5.78
CA LYS A 426 -30.54 -6.61 -7.19
C LYS A 426 -29.24 -5.86 -7.40
N LYS A 427 -29.08 -4.73 -6.75
CA LYS A 427 -27.85 -3.92 -6.80
C LYS A 427 -26.77 -4.44 -5.86
N GLY A 428 -27.16 -5.16 -4.80
CA GLY A 428 -26.25 -5.56 -3.73
C GLY A 428 -25.84 -4.37 -2.86
N GLU A 429 -26.83 -3.55 -2.49
CA GLU A 429 -26.63 -2.33 -1.68
C GLU A 429 -27.37 -2.45 -0.36
N ILE A 430 -26.70 -2.04 0.71
CA ILE A 430 -27.26 -1.91 2.05
C ILE A 430 -27.09 -0.47 2.50
N ILE A 431 -28.17 0.18 2.87
CA ILE A 431 -28.13 1.52 3.44
C ILE A 431 -28.65 1.40 4.87
N LEU A 432 -27.79 1.76 5.85
CA LEU A 432 -28.19 1.88 7.23
C LEU A 432 -28.59 3.33 7.50
N ASN A 433 -29.75 3.52 8.09
CA ASN A 433 -30.19 4.81 8.59
C ASN A 433 -29.32 5.24 9.76
N THR A 434 -29.51 6.43 10.28
CA THR A 434 -28.73 6.99 11.37
C THR A 434 -28.76 6.07 12.61
N VAL A 435 -27.66 5.38 12.88
CA VAL A 435 -27.48 4.49 14.03
C VAL A 435 -26.29 5.00 14.86
N ASN A 436 -26.43 4.97 16.19
CA ASN A 436 -25.32 5.28 17.11
C ASN A 436 -24.71 3.95 17.62
N ILE A 437 -23.56 3.58 17.10
CA ILE A 437 -22.80 2.41 17.50
C ILE A 437 -21.85 2.82 18.63
N THR A 438 -21.91 2.15 19.78
CA THR A 438 -21.10 2.49 20.96
C THR A 438 -19.79 1.68 21.02
N SER A 439 -19.81 0.45 20.58
CA SER A 439 -18.61 -0.39 20.43
C SER A 439 -18.87 -1.58 19.49
N THR A 440 -17.81 -2.25 19.05
CA THR A 440 -17.87 -3.46 18.23
C THR A 440 -17.25 -4.63 18.99
N VAL A 441 -17.70 -5.86 18.69
CA VAL A 441 -17.08 -7.07 19.23
C VAL A 441 -15.77 -7.37 18.51
N ALA A 442 -15.70 -7.09 17.22
CA ALA A 442 -14.46 -7.16 16.46
C ALA A 442 -13.52 -6.00 16.79
N LEU A 443 -12.22 -6.23 16.62
CA LEU A 443 -11.18 -5.21 16.85
C LEU A 443 -11.28 -4.07 15.82
N ASN A 444 -10.69 -2.92 16.14
CA ASN A 444 -10.56 -1.77 15.24
C ASN A 444 -11.87 -1.12 14.79
N ASN A 445 -12.94 -1.25 15.59
CA ASN A 445 -14.27 -0.69 15.29
C ASN A 445 -14.87 -1.22 13.97
N LEU A 446 -14.56 -2.47 13.62
CA LEU A 446 -15.07 -3.11 12.43
C LEU A 446 -16.34 -3.91 12.72
N ILE A 447 -17.29 -3.85 11.78
CA ILE A 447 -18.46 -4.73 11.70
C ILE A 447 -18.37 -5.43 10.34
N GLU A 448 -18.18 -6.73 10.36
CA GLU A 448 -18.16 -7.56 9.15
C GLU A 448 -19.61 -7.90 8.77
N ILE A 449 -19.99 -7.63 7.52
CA ILE A 449 -21.35 -7.83 7.01
C ILE A 449 -21.30 -8.67 5.75
#